data_78970bc85745abcaee862027c935eec2
#
_entry.id   78970bc85745abcaee862027c935eec2
#
_cell.length_a   1.000
_cell.length_b   1.000
_cell.length_c   1.000
_cell.angle_alpha   90.00
_cell.angle_beta   90.00
_cell.angle_gamma   90.00
#
_symmetry.space_group_name_H-M   'P 1'
#
loop_
_entity.id
_entity.type
_entity.pdbx_description
1 polymer ?
#
loop_
_entity_poly.entity_id
_entity_poly.type
_entity_poly.pdbx_seq_one_letter_code
_entity_poly.pdbx_strand_id
1 'polypeptide(L)'
;MKKVTLLIPCYNEESSLPALHAALCEVMDSQVQYQWEVLLIDDGSRDQSLSVMRQLRRKDPRVAFISLSRNFGKENAMLAGFDHASGDCVIILDADLQHPPALIPDMLHLWEEGAQDVYARRDIARESWLRRRLSRLYYSLLNRSTRFDVLENVGDFRLLDRRCILALRQLSESQRYTKGMYVWIGFKKQEISYHEQKRTAGQSSFNFRRLADLAIDGLTSYTTAPLRLSTIIGLLSALLAILYMVYVFIKTLVVGEAVQGFPTIVILILFLGGVQLISLGIIGEYLGKVFIETKRRPVYLIDRMEGVDHVLTKEEEENAQ
;
A
#
# COMPACT_ATOMS: atom_id res chain seq x y z
N MET A 1 1.12 -30.43 12.38
CA MET A 1 0.34 -29.26 12.86
C MET A 1 0.65 -28.11 11.94
N LYS A 2 -0.36 -27.38 11.40
CA LYS A 2 -0.10 -26.18 10.59
C LYS A 2 0.38 -25.04 11.48
N LYS A 3 1.35 -24.24 11.01
CA LYS A 3 1.87 -23.07 11.72
C LYS A 3 1.18 -21.81 11.22
N VAL A 4 0.76 -20.95 12.14
CA VAL A 4 0.11 -19.65 11.85
C VAL A 4 0.99 -18.54 12.40
N THR A 5 1.37 -17.59 11.57
CA THR A 5 2.08 -16.36 11.99
C THR A 5 1.10 -15.21 12.11
N LEU A 6 1.05 -14.58 13.28
CA LEU A 6 0.37 -13.30 13.51
C LEU A 6 1.38 -12.18 13.30
N LEU A 7 1.28 -11.47 12.19
CA LEU A 7 2.20 -10.39 11.80
C LEU A 7 1.66 -9.04 12.23
N ILE A 8 2.41 -8.32 13.06
CA ILE A 8 1.98 -7.08 13.69
C ILE A 8 3.04 -5.99 13.49
N PRO A 9 2.87 -5.08 12.50
CA PRO A 9 3.72 -3.91 12.38
C PRO A 9 3.40 -2.91 13.50
N CYS A 10 4.44 -2.38 14.15
CA CYS A 10 4.35 -1.53 15.33
C CYS A 10 5.21 -0.27 15.16
N TYR A 11 4.65 0.88 15.53
CA TYR A 11 5.41 2.13 15.63
C TYR A 11 4.86 3.01 16.76
N ASN A 12 5.58 3.12 17.87
CA ASN A 12 5.17 3.82 19.08
C ASN A 12 3.85 3.26 19.66
N GLU A 13 3.83 1.96 19.99
CA GLU A 13 2.67 1.20 20.41
C GLU A 13 2.87 0.60 21.83
N GLU A 14 3.68 1.25 22.68
CA GLU A 14 3.99 0.76 24.03
C GLU A 14 2.75 0.48 24.89
N SER A 15 1.68 1.26 24.70
CA SER A 15 0.46 1.17 25.49
C SER A 15 -0.51 0.09 24.98
N SER A 16 -0.51 -0.22 23.68
CA SER A 16 -1.45 -1.14 23.04
C SER A 16 -0.94 -2.58 23.03
N LEU A 17 0.37 -2.79 22.93
CA LEU A 17 0.99 -4.11 22.81
C LEU A 17 0.63 -5.09 23.93
N PRO A 18 0.59 -4.72 25.24
CA PRO A 18 0.22 -5.67 26.29
C PRO A 18 -1.22 -6.16 26.18
N ALA A 19 -2.16 -5.25 25.85
CA ALA A 19 -3.58 -5.59 25.70
C ALA A 19 -3.81 -6.43 24.45
N LEU A 20 -3.13 -6.11 23.32
CA LEU A 20 -3.18 -6.92 22.12
C LEU A 20 -2.67 -8.34 22.38
N HIS A 21 -1.51 -8.48 23.03
CA HIS A 21 -0.95 -9.80 23.34
C HIS A 21 -1.90 -10.65 24.19
N ALA A 22 -2.54 -10.06 25.20
CA ALA A 22 -3.53 -10.76 26.02
C ALA A 22 -4.71 -11.27 25.19
N ALA A 23 -5.27 -10.44 24.31
CA ALA A 23 -6.36 -10.83 23.41
C ALA A 23 -5.95 -11.92 22.39
N LEU A 24 -4.71 -11.87 21.90
CA LEU A 24 -4.17 -12.91 21.02
C LEU A 24 -3.96 -14.24 21.77
N CYS A 25 -3.52 -14.21 23.04
CA CYS A 25 -3.38 -15.41 23.85
C CYS A 25 -4.73 -16.14 23.98
N GLU A 26 -5.84 -15.43 24.24
CA GLU A 26 -7.17 -16.03 24.32
C GLU A 26 -7.53 -16.79 23.03
N VAL A 27 -7.24 -16.21 21.87
CA VAL A 27 -7.49 -16.85 20.57
C VAL A 27 -6.57 -18.05 20.37
N MET A 28 -5.25 -17.88 20.58
CA MET A 28 -4.27 -18.95 20.40
C MET A 28 -4.54 -20.15 21.28
N ASP A 29 -4.92 -19.92 22.53
CA ASP A 29 -5.20 -20.97 23.52
C ASP A 29 -6.54 -21.69 23.23
N SER A 30 -7.47 -21.02 22.52
CA SER A 30 -8.70 -21.65 22.03
C SER A 30 -8.51 -22.51 20.78
N GLN A 31 -7.43 -22.30 20.01
CA GLN A 31 -7.17 -22.95 18.72
C GLN A 31 -5.91 -23.84 18.80
N VAL A 32 -5.95 -24.83 19.67
CA VAL A 32 -4.80 -25.73 20.00
C VAL A 32 -4.34 -26.63 18.84
N GLN A 33 -5.11 -26.71 17.74
CA GLN A 33 -4.77 -27.47 16.55
C GLN A 33 -3.68 -26.81 15.68
N TYR A 34 -3.32 -25.55 15.98
CA TYR A 34 -2.28 -24.81 15.27
C TYR A 34 -1.04 -24.60 16.14
N GLN A 35 0.11 -24.47 15.49
CA GLN A 35 1.30 -23.86 16.07
C GLN A 35 1.27 -22.36 15.82
N TRP A 36 1.56 -21.56 16.84
CA TRP A 36 1.45 -20.12 16.77
C TRP A 36 2.80 -19.44 16.83
N GLU A 37 2.96 -18.42 15.99
CA GLU A 37 4.06 -17.45 16.01
C GLU A 37 3.46 -16.05 16.04
N VAL A 38 3.82 -15.22 17.01
CA VAL A 38 3.47 -13.80 17.07
C VAL A 38 4.70 -13.01 16.67
N LEU A 39 4.74 -12.49 15.44
CA LEU A 39 5.86 -11.76 14.87
C LEU A 39 5.59 -10.26 14.92
N LEU A 40 6.23 -9.57 15.87
CA LEU A 40 6.16 -8.13 16.07
C LEU A 40 7.25 -7.43 15.26
N ILE A 41 6.89 -6.45 14.43
CA ILE A 41 7.85 -5.67 13.65
C ILE A 41 7.89 -4.24 14.17
N ASP A 42 8.95 -3.90 14.88
CA ASP A 42 9.19 -2.54 15.35
C ASP A 42 9.77 -1.68 14.24
N ASP A 43 8.99 -0.74 13.72
CA ASP A 43 9.40 0.19 12.66
C ASP A 43 10.20 1.39 13.24
N GLY A 44 11.22 1.09 14.07
CA GLY A 44 12.10 2.10 14.65
C GLY A 44 11.39 3.02 15.63
N SER A 45 10.64 2.46 16.58
CA SER A 45 9.92 3.20 17.62
C SER A 45 10.86 4.05 18.49
N ARG A 46 10.33 5.16 18.99
CA ARG A 46 11.06 6.11 19.85
C ARG A 46 10.60 6.05 21.31
N ASP A 47 9.54 5.32 21.58
CA ASP A 47 8.97 5.06 22.92
C ASP A 47 9.50 3.73 23.49
N GLN A 48 8.81 3.15 24.47
CA GLN A 48 9.21 1.89 25.12
C GLN A 48 8.70 0.64 24.37
N SER A 49 8.17 0.75 23.14
CA SER A 49 7.64 -0.38 22.39
C SER A 49 8.61 -1.56 22.29
N LEU A 50 9.88 -1.31 21.93
CA LEU A 50 10.90 -2.36 21.86
C LEU A 50 11.17 -3.03 23.22
N SER A 51 11.12 -2.27 24.32
CA SER A 51 11.27 -2.80 25.68
C SER A 51 10.09 -3.72 26.03
N VAL A 52 8.87 -3.31 25.67
CA VAL A 52 7.65 -4.12 25.84
C VAL A 52 7.73 -5.41 25.05
N MET A 53 8.14 -5.36 23.76
CA MET A 53 8.30 -6.56 22.91
C MET A 53 9.28 -7.57 23.54
N ARG A 54 10.41 -7.10 24.09
CA ARG A 54 11.36 -7.97 24.80
C ARG A 54 10.75 -8.60 26.04
N GLN A 55 9.93 -7.86 26.80
CA GLN A 55 9.24 -8.41 27.96
C GLN A 55 8.21 -9.46 27.55
N LEU A 56 7.45 -9.22 26.48
CA LEU A 56 6.49 -10.18 25.95
C LEU A 56 7.21 -11.46 25.48
N ARG A 57 8.31 -11.34 24.74
CA ARG A 57 9.14 -12.49 24.32
C ARG A 57 9.63 -13.34 25.47
N ARG A 58 10.06 -12.71 26.58
CA ARG A 58 10.51 -13.44 27.77
C ARG A 58 9.38 -14.20 28.47
N LYS A 59 8.15 -13.71 28.37
CA LYS A 59 6.97 -14.32 29.02
C LYS A 59 6.33 -15.40 28.16
N ASP A 60 6.33 -15.21 26.83
CA ASP A 60 5.68 -16.10 25.87
C ASP A 60 6.68 -16.49 24.77
N PRO A 61 7.09 -17.76 24.70
CA PRO A 61 8.02 -18.24 23.68
C PRO A 61 7.43 -18.21 22.25
N ARG A 62 6.14 -18.01 22.08
CA ARG A 62 5.50 -17.84 20.77
C ARG A 62 5.77 -16.46 20.16
N VAL A 63 6.17 -15.49 20.96
CA VAL A 63 6.46 -14.12 20.51
C VAL A 63 7.87 -14.04 19.94
N ALA A 64 8.00 -13.53 18.74
CA ALA A 64 9.24 -13.12 18.10
C ALA A 64 9.16 -11.64 17.74
N PHE A 65 10.29 -10.96 17.61
CA PHE A 65 10.30 -9.58 17.12
C PHE A 65 11.49 -9.26 16.26
N ILE A 66 11.28 -8.29 15.35
CA ILE A 66 12.29 -7.66 14.51
C ILE A 66 12.20 -6.16 14.74
N SER A 67 13.32 -5.51 15.05
CA SER A 67 13.42 -4.06 15.15
C SER A 67 14.21 -3.52 13.97
N LEU A 68 13.63 -2.57 13.24
CA LEU A 68 14.26 -1.90 12.13
C LEU A 68 15.15 -0.76 12.61
N SER A 69 16.21 -0.45 11.85
CA SER A 69 17.21 0.55 12.24
C SER A 69 16.66 2.00 12.33
N ARG A 70 15.53 2.27 11.71
CA ARG A 70 14.77 3.53 11.75
C ARG A 70 13.35 3.29 11.30
N ASN A 71 12.49 4.31 11.33
CA ASN A 71 11.19 4.25 10.68
C ASN A 71 11.35 4.21 9.15
N PHE A 72 10.90 3.10 8.54
CA PHE A 72 10.85 2.86 7.10
C PHE A 72 9.42 2.91 6.55
N GLY A 73 8.42 3.00 7.43
CA GLY A 73 7.00 3.00 7.11
C GLY A 73 6.36 1.61 7.19
N LYS A 74 5.05 1.59 7.48
CA LYS A 74 4.26 0.38 7.72
C LYS A 74 4.41 -0.67 6.62
N GLU A 75 4.40 -0.26 5.35
CA GLU A 75 4.49 -1.14 4.19
C GLU A 75 5.83 -1.92 4.18
N ASN A 76 6.93 -1.26 4.53
CA ASN A 76 8.25 -1.88 4.62
C ASN A 76 8.40 -2.74 5.87
N ALA A 77 7.77 -2.35 6.98
CA ALA A 77 7.68 -3.19 8.17
C ALA A 77 6.90 -4.49 7.89
N MET A 78 5.79 -4.40 7.15
CA MET A 78 5.06 -5.59 6.70
C MET A 78 5.92 -6.48 5.80
N LEU A 79 6.70 -5.91 4.87
CA LEU A 79 7.61 -6.69 4.03
C LEU A 79 8.66 -7.42 4.88
N ALA A 80 9.28 -6.75 5.85
CA ALA A 80 10.19 -7.40 6.79
C ALA A 80 9.52 -8.59 7.50
N GLY A 81 8.25 -8.43 7.86
CA GLY A 81 7.44 -9.50 8.41
C GLY A 81 7.20 -10.64 7.41
N PHE A 82 6.88 -10.36 6.15
CA PHE A 82 6.71 -11.40 5.12
C PHE A 82 8.00 -12.16 4.84
N ASP A 83 9.13 -11.46 4.84
CA ASP A 83 10.44 -12.09 4.62
C ASP A 83 10.84 -13.05 5.73
N HIS A 84 10.35 -12.84 6.95
CA HIS A 84 10.73 -13.60 8.14
C HIS A 84 9.60 -14.43 8.77
N ALA A 85 8.37 -14.34 8.28
CA ALA A 85 7.26 -15.18 8.76
C ALA A 85 7.47 -16.64 8.35
N SER A 86 7.34 -17.55 9.31
CA SER A 86 7.59 -18.97 9.10
C SER A 86 6.33 -19.83 8.96
N GLY A 87 5.13 -19.24 9.16
CA GLY A 87 3.86 -19.94 9.12
C GLY A 87 3.41 -20.44 7.75
N ASP A 88 2.55 -21.47 7.74
CA ASP A 88 1.83 -21.93 6.55
C ASP A 88 0.81 -20.88 6.06
N CYS A 89 0.36 -20.00 6.96
CA CYS A 89 -0.35 -18.78 6.65
C CYS A 89 0.07 -17.64 7.58
N VAL A 90 -0.15 -16.40 7.13
CA VAL A 90 0.16 -15.18 7.88
C VAL A 90 -1.11 -14.36 8.03
N ILE A 91 -1.42 -13.98 9.27
CA ILE A 91 -2.53 -13.06 9.58
C ILE A 91 -1.94 -11.71 9.97
N ILE A 92 -2.31 -10.67 9.26
CA ILE A 92 -1.82 -9.31 9.49
C ILE A 92 -2.83 -8.58 10.38
N LEU A 93 -2.35 -7.98 11.47
CA LEU A 93 -3.14 -7.17 12.40
C LEU A 93 -2.44 -5.87 12.74
N ASP A 94 -3.21 -4.80 12.94
CA ASP A 94 -2.69 -3.56 13.50
C ASP A 94 -2.59 -3.66 15.03
N ALA A 95 -1.59 -2.97 15.60
CA ALA A 95 -1.33 -3.02 17.05
C ALA A 95 -2.38 -2.29 17.91
N ASP A 96 -3.25 -1.48 17.32
CA ASP A 96 -4.19 -0.56 17.97
C ASP A 96 -5.54 -1.19 18.42
N LEU A 97 -5.68 -2.51 18.27
CA LEU A 97 -6.90 -3.28 18.60
C LEU A 97 -8.16 -2.86 17.82
N GLN A 98 -8.04 -2.12 16.71
CA GLN A 98 -9.20 -1.82 15.84
C GLN A 98 -9.70 -3.06 15.11
N HIS A 99 -8.82 -4.03 14.88
CA HIS A 99 -9.12 -5.32 14.29
C HIS A 99 -9.43 -6.34 15.39
N PRO A 100 -10.66 -6.90 15.44
CA PRO A 100 -11.03 -7.84 16.48
C PRO A 100 -10.33 -9.20 16.29
N PRO A 101 -9.46 -9.63 17.23
CA PRO A 101 -8.81 -10.95 17.13
C PRO A 101 -9.79 -12.13 17.11
N ALA A 102 -11.01 -11.91 17.60
CA ALA A 102 -12.08 -12.91 17.58
C ALA A 102 -12.49 -13.39 16.17
N LEU A 103 -12.10 -12.68 15.10
CA LEU A 103 -12.33 -13.11 13.71
C LEU A 103 -11.27 -14.09 13.20
N ILE A 104 -10.17 -14.28 13.90
CA ILE A 104 -9.09 -15.17 13.47
C ILE A 104 -9.59 -16.61 13.24
N PRO A 105 -10.40 -17.22 14.13
CA PRO A 105 -10.92 -18.56 13.89
C PRO A 105 -11.74 -18.69 12.60
N ASP A 106 -12.57 -17.69 12.28
CA ASP A 106 -13.37 -17.70 11.06
C ASP A 106 -12.49 -17.55 9.81
N MET A 107 -11.44 -16.71 9.89
CA MET A 107 -10.46 -16.59 8.80
C MET A 107 -9.71 -17.89 8.55
N LEU A 108 -9.33 -18.61 9.61
CA LEU A 108 -8.66 -19.91 9.53
C LEU A 108 -9.58 -20.97 8.93
N HIS A 109 -10.86 -20.95 9.28
CA HIS A 109 -11.85 -21.86 8.69
C HIS A 109 -11.97 -21.65 7.18
N LEU A 110 -12.12 -20.41 6.71
CA LEU A 110 -12.18 -20.09 5.28
C LEU A 110 -10.87 -20.46 4.54
N TRP A 111 -9.72 -20.31 5.20
CA TRP A 111 -8.44 -20.75 4.64
C TRP A 111 -8.38 -22.27 4.48
N GLU A 112 -8.87 -23.01 5.44
CA GLU A 112 -8.94 -24.49 5.37
C GLU A 112 -9.92 -24.98 4.30
N GLU A 113 -10.96 -24.20 3.99
CA GLU A 113 -11.86 -24.42 2.85
C GLU A 113 -11.21 -24.07 1.49
N GLY A 114 -9.96 -23.60 1.48
CA GLY A 114 -9.15 -23.37 0.28
C GLY A 114 -9.16 -21.93 -0.21
N ALA A 115 -9.58 -20.96 0.60
CA ALA A 115 -9.27 -19.56 0.35
C ALA A 115 -7.78 -19.30 0.57
N GLN A 116 -7.18 -18.46 -0.26
CA GLN A 116 -5.74 -18.15 -0.20
C GLN A 116 -5.48 -16.74 0.34
N ASP A 117 -6.46 -15.85 0.21
CA ASP A 117 -6.47 -14.49 0.74
C ASP A 117 -7.84 -14.25 1.37
N VAL A 118 -7.92 -14.31 2.71
CA VAL A 118 -9.14 -13.98 3.45
C VAL A 118 -8.99 -12.57 4.00
N TYR A 119 -9.73 -11.62 3.43
CA TYR A 119 -9.63 -10.22 3.81
C TYR A 119 -10.85 -9.75 4.60
N ALA A 120 -10.58 -8.95 5.62
CA ALA A 120 -11.62 -8.34 6.42
C ALA A 120 -12.09 -7.03 5.79
N ARG A 121 -13.39 -6.93 5.49
CA ARG A 121 -14.05 -5.74 4.99
C ARG A 121 -14.75 -5.01 6.11
N ARG A 122 -14.41 -3.74 6.24
CA ARG A 122 -14.98 -2.86 7.23
C ARG A 122 -16.38 -2.41 6.82
N ASP A 123 -17.35 -2.60 7.71
CA ASP A 123 -18.70 -2.10 7.54
C ASP A 123 -18.74 -0.58 7.85
N ILE A 124 -18.90 0.24 6.79
CA ILE A 124 -18.87 1.70 6.92
C ILE A 124 -20.31 2.21 7.00
N ALA A 125 -20.85 2.22 8.19
CA ALA A 125 -22.22 2.73 8.43
C ALA A 125 -22.34 4.28 8.40
N ARG A 126 -21.28 5.08 8.45
CA ARG A 126 -21.32 6.53 8.68
C ARG A 126 -20.26 7.36 7.94
N GLU A 127 -20.14 7.21 6.63
CA GLU A 127 -19.33 8.19 5.86
C GLU A 127 -20.18 9.33 5.32
N SER A 128 -19.59 10.56 5.28
CA SER A 128 -20.25 11.71 4.67
C SER A 128 -20.46 11.47 3.17
N TRP A 129 -21.57 11.88 2.62
CA TRP A 129 -21.97 11.70 1.22
C TRP A 129 -20.89 12.21 0.22
N LEU A 130 -20.23 13.32 0.51
CA LEU A 130 -19.18 13.88 -0.34
C LEU A 130 -17.94 12.97 -0.38
N ARG A 131 -17.50 12.47 0.78
CA ARG A 131 -16.37 11.56 0.90
C ARG A 131 -16.63 10.25 0.15
N ARG A 132 -17.84 9.71 0.25
CA ARG A 132 -18.27 8.50 -0.46
C ARG A 132 -18.30 8.69 -1.98
N ARG A 133 -18.65 9.89 -2.49
CA ARG A 133 -18.58 10.20 -3.93
C ARG A 133 -17.15 10.30 -4.44
N LEU A 134 -16.29 11.01 -3.70
CA LEU A 134 -14.87 11.16 -4.05
C LEU A 134 -14.15 9.81 -4.02
N SER A 135 -14.39 8.98 -3.01
CA SER A 135 -13.84 7.63 -2.90
C SER A 135 -14.27 6.78 -4.10
N ARG A 136 -15.56 6.72 -4.42
CA ARG A 136 -16.06 5.98 -5.60
C ARG A 136 -15.46 6.47 -6.91
N LEU A 137 -15.31 7.78 -7.09
CA LEU A 137 -14.66 8.32 -8.29
C LEU A 137 -13.20 7.89 -8.38
N TYR A 138 -12.46 7.97 -7.28
CA TYR A 138 -11.06 7.52 -7.20
C TYR A 138 -10.92 6.04 -7.55
N TYR A 139 -11.69 5.15 -6.91
CA TYR A 139 -11.64 3.71 -7.19
C TYR A 139 -12.10 3.38 -8.61
N SER A 140 -13.11 4.10 -9.14
CA SER A 140 -13.55 3.93 -10.53
C SER A 140 -12.46 4.31 -11.53
N LEU A 141 -11.73 5.40 -11.29
CA LEU A 141 -10.59 5.80 -12.12
C LEU A 141 -9.44 4.78 -12.02
N LEU A 142 -9.15 4.32 -10.80
CA LEU A 142 -8.10 3.33 -10.56
C LEU A 142 -8.43 2.01 -11.27
N ASN A 143 -9.64 1.48 -11.08
CA ASN A 143 -10.09 0.22 -11.69
C ASN A 143 -10.19 0.28 -13.23
N ARG A 144 -10.51 1.47 -13.81
CA ARG A 144 -10.45 1.65 -15.27
C ARG A 144 -9.03 1.72 -15.81
N SER A 145 -8.08 2.12 -14.98
CA SER A 145 -6.69 2.33 -15.38
C SER A 145 -5.80 1.13 -15.06
N THR A 146 -6.23 0.24 -14.19
CA THR A 146 -5.56 -1.02 -13.84
C THR A 146 -6.24 -2.20 -14.52
N ARG A 147 -5.52 -3.32 -14.67
CA ARG A 147 -6.06 -4.58 -15.20
C ARG A 147 -6.68 -5.46 -14.11
N PHE A 148 -6.84 -4.95 -12.90
CA PHE A 148 -7.36 -5.66 -11.73
C PHE A 148 -8.23 -4.72 -10.89
N ASP A 149 -9.24 -5.27 -10.22
CA ASP A 149 -10.18 -4.50 -9.41
C ASP A 149 -9.61 -4.29 -8.01
N VAL A 150 -9.25 -3.06 -7.70
CA VAL A 150 -8.81 -2.68 -6.34
C VAL A 150 -10.02 -2.67 -5.42
N LEU A 151 -9.92 -3.44 -4.32
CA LEU A 151 -11.00 -3.60 -3.37
C LEU A 151 -11.23 -2.33 -2.54
N GLU A 152 -12.48 -1.85 -2.51
CA GLU A 152 -12.88 -0.70 -1.69
C GLU A 152 -13.04 -1.11 -0.21
N ASN A 153 -12.65 -0.21 0.70
CA ASN A 153 -12.86 -0.35 2.16
C ASN A 153 -12.21 -1.57 2.79
N VAL A 154 -11.14 -2.09 2.18
CA VAL A 154 -10.35 -3.19 2.68
C VAL A 154 -9.08 -2.65 3.31
N GLY A 155 -8.84 -3.04 4.57
CA GLY A 155 -7.62 -2.76 5.32
C GLY A 155 -6.52 -3.82 5.09
N ASP A 156 -5.53 -3.77 5.97
CA ASP A 156 -4.45 -4.76 5.97
C ASP A 156 -4.82 -6.00 6.81
N PHE A 157 -5.95 -5.97 7.55
CA PHE A 157 -6.43 -7.11 8.32
C PHE A 157 -6.88 -8.24 7.39
N ARG A 158 -6.02 -9.23 7.24
CA ARG A 158 -6.23 -10.38 6.36
C ARG A 158 -5.38 -11.56 6.73
N LEU A 159 -5.81 -12.74 6.29
CA LEU A 159 -5.04 -13.97 6.30
C LEU A 159 -4.54 -14.25 4.88
N LEU A 160 -3.25 -14.50 4.75
CA LEU A 160 -2.59 -14.86 3.50
C LEU A 160 -1.97 -16.25 3.61
N ASP A 161 -2.29 -17.13 2.68
CA ASP A 161 -1.63 -18.43 2.51
C ASP A 161 -0.14 -18.26 2.20
N ARG A 162 0.68 -19.24 2.53
CA ARG A 162 2.13 -19.23 2.27
C ARG A 162 2.47 -18.88 0.83
N ARG A 163 1.70 -19.38 -0.14
CA ARG A 163 1.90 -19.07 -1.56
C ARG A 163 1.71 -17.59 -1.88
N CYS A 164 0.77 -16.91 -1.21
CA CYS A 164 0.60 -15.46 -1.34
C CYS A 164 1.80 -14.71 -0.79
N ILE A 165 2.33 -15.15 0.37
CA ILE A 165 3.52 -14.54 0.99
C ILE A 165 4.73 -14.68 0.08
N LEU A 166 4.98 -15.87 -0.46
CA LEU A 166 6.10 -16.12 -1.39
C LEU A 166 5.97 -15.27 -2.66
N ALA A 167 4.76 -15.10 -3.20
CA ALA A 167 4.51 -14.22 -4.34
C ALA A 167 4.77 -12.74 -4.00
N LEU A 168 4.34 -12.27 -2.80
CA LEU A 168 4.57 -10.89 -2.34
C LEU A 168 6.06 -10.58 -2.10
N ARG A 169 6.84 -11.57 -1.67
CA ARG A 169 8.31 -11.48 -1.51
C ARG A 169 9.04 -11.30 -2.83
N GLN A 170 8.51 -11.86 -3.94
CA GLN A 170 9.10 -11.68 -5.28
C GLN A 170 8.90 -10.26 -5.83
N LEU A 171 7.92 -9.50 -5.33
CA LEU A 171 7.69 -8.13 -5.75
C LEU A 171 8.74 -7.21 -5.11
N SER A 172 9.59 -6.63 -5.93
CA SER A 172 10.80 -5.89 -5.51
C SER A 172 10.62 -4.37 -5.49
N GLU A 173 9.40 -3.86 -5.66
CA GLU A 173 9.13 -2.43 -5.67
C GLU A 173 9.54 -1.75 -4.36
N SER A 174 10.33 -0.66 -4.46
CA SER A 174 10.79 0.12 -3.31
C SER A 174 9.66 0.99 -2.74
N GLN A 175 8.76 1.49 -3.61
CA GLN A 175 7.55 2.21 -3.24
C GLN A 175 6.36 1.25 -3.24
N ARG A 176 6.14 0.61 -2.10
CA ARG A 176 5.12 -0.41 -1.96
C ARG A 176 3.74 0.22 -1.70
N TYR A 177 2.73 -0.29 -2.40
CA TYR A 177 1.32 -0.09 -2.07
C TYR A 177 0.69 -1.47 -1.92
N THR A 178 0.84 -2.05 -0.73
CA THR A 178 0.56 -3.46 -0.46
C THR A 178 -0.89 -3.84 -0.81
N LYS A 179 -1.85 -2.92 -0.65
CA LYS A 179 -3.25 -3.15 -1.05
C LYS A 179 -3.42 -3.47 -2.54
N GLY A 180 -2.66 -2.82 -3.41
CA GLY A 180 -2.63 -3.13 -4.84
C GLY A 180 -1.93 -4.46 -5.12
N MET A 181 -0.83 -4.74 -4.41
CA MET A 181 -0.08 -5.98 -4.54
C MET A 181 -0.93 -7.21 -4.20
N TYR A 182 -1.73 -7.15 -3.12
CA TYR A 182 -2.66 -8.23 -2.78
C TYR A 182 -3.65 -8.56 -3.90
N VAL A 183 -4.04 -7.59 -4.68
CA VAL A 183 -4.94 -7.83 -5.82
C VAL A 183 -4.15 -8.32 -7.03
N TRP A 184 -2.96 -7.75 -7.26
CA TRP A 184 -2.10 -8.07 -8.40
C TRP A 184 -1.65 -9.54 -8.42
N ILE A 185 -1.35 -10.14 -7.25
CA ILE A 185 -0.94 -11.55 -7.16
C ILE A 185 -2.04 -12.55 -7.57
N GLY A 186 -3.32 -12.15 -7.64
CA GLY A 186 -4.40 -12.87 -8.30
C GLY A 186 -4.90 -14.15 -7.63
N PHE A 187 -4.52 -14.46 -6.38
CA PHE A 187 -4.95 -15.64 -5.65
C PHE A 187 -6.44 -15.63 -5.28
N LYS A 188 -7.01 -16.81 -4.97
CA LYS A 188 -8.43 -16.98 -4.60
C LYS A 188 -8.75 -16.23 -3.32
N LYS A 189 -9.62 -15.22 -3.43
CA LYS A 189 -10.01 -14.32 -2.32
C LYS A 189 -11.34 -14.71 -1.72
N GLN A 190 -11.46 -14.50 -0.41
CA GLN A 190 -12.73 -14.58 0.31
C GLN A 190 -12.88 -13.41 1.28
N GLU A 191 -14.10 -12.87 1.36
CA GLU A 191 -14.42 -11.72 2.19
C GLU A 191 -15.01 -12.18 3.53
N ILE A 192 -14.59 -11.51 4.61
CA ILE A 192 -15.25 -11.56 5.90
C ILE A 192 -15.60 -10.14 6.35
N SER A 193 -16.84 -9.88 6.73
CA SER A 193 -17.26 -8.54 7.16
C SER A 193 -17.12 -8.37 8.66
N TYR A 194 -16.69 -7.18 9.11
CA TYR A 194 -16.60 -6.88 10.53
C TYR A 194 -17.01 -5.44 10.84
N HIS A 195 -17.47 -5.24 12.07
CA HIS A 195 -17.71 -3.90 12.63
C HIS A 195 -16.45 -3.43 13.37
N GLU A 196 -15.91 -2.28 12.96
CA GLU A 196 -14.73 -1.71 13.60
C GLU A 196 -14.99 -1.35 15.05
N GLN A 197 -14.08 -1.75 15.92
CA GLN A 197 -14.08 -1.31 17.31
C GLN A 197 -13.50 0.11 17.43
N LYS A 198 -13.99 0.89 18.41
CA LYS A 198 -13.43 2.24 18.66
C LYS A 198 -11.99 2.12 19.11
N ARG A 199 -11.11 2.98 18.56
CA ARG A 199 -9.72 3.08 19.00
C ARG A 199 -9.64 3.23 20.51
N THR A 200 -8.78 2.44 21.12
CA THR A 200 -8.53 2.50 22.57
C THR A 200 -7.63 3.70 22.93
N ALA A 201 -6.77 4.17 22.00
CA ALA A 201 -5.91 5.35 22.14
C ALA A 201 -5.48 5.90 20.77
N GLY A 202 -5.21 7.21 20.67
CA GLY A 202 -4.61 7.87 19.50
C GLY A 202 -5.54 8.87 18.78
N GLN A 203 -4.95 9.96 18.23
CA GLN A 203 -5.64 10.95 17.40
C GLN A 203 -5.46 10.60 15.91
N SER A 204 -6.55 10.67 15.13
CA SER A 204 -6.50 10.54 13.67
C SER A 204 -5.81 11.76 13.06
N SER A 205 -4.63 11.56 12.46
CA SER A 205 -3.85 12.63 11.80
C SER A 205 -4.17 12.77 10.31
N PHE A 206 -5.45 12.65 9.91
CA PHE A 206 -5.84 12.82 8.52
C PHE A 206 -5.79 14.29 8.08
N ASN A 207 -4.79 14.61 7.26
CA ASN A 207 -4.68 15.91 6.60
C ASN A 207 -5.03 15.75 5.10
N PHE A 208 -5.81 16.69 4.52
CA PHE A 208 -6.23 16.67 3.11
C PHE A 208 -5.05 16.52 2.13
N ARG A 209 -3.89 17.14 2.44
CA ARG A 209 -2.66 16.99 1.64
C ARG A 209 -2.19 15.54 1.60
N ARG A 210 -2.12 14.86 2.74
CA ARG A 210 -1.72 13.43 2.79
C ARG A 210 -2.67 12.53 2.00
N LEU A 211 -3.96 12.86 1.97
CA LEU A 211 -4.92 12.10 1.18
C LEU A 211 -4.71 12.31 -0.32
N ALA A 212 -4.39 13.53 -0.75
CA ALA A 212 -4.06 13.85 -2.14
C ALA A 212 -2.75 13.15 -2.57
N ASP A 213 -1.71 13.22 -1.74
CA ASP A 213 -0.43 12.55 -1.99
C ASP A 213 -0.62 11.04 -2.13
N LEU A 214 -1.38 10.42 -1.22
CA LEU A 214 -1.69 8.99 -1.28
C LEU A 214 -2.47 8.61 -2.56
N ALA A 215 -3.38 9.48 -3.00
CA ALA A 215 -4.14 9.26 -4.22
C ALA A 215 -3.26 9.36 -5.47
N ILE A 216 -2.34 10.32 -5.52
CA ILE A 216 -1.38 10.47 -6.61
C ILE A 216 -0.43 9.28 -6.61
N ASP A 217 0.12 8.90 -5.46
CA ASP A 217 1.01 7.75 -5.32
C ASP A 217 0.35 6.45 -5.77
N GLY A 218 -0.88 6.19 -5.35
CA GLY A 218 -1.63 5.03 -5.78
C GLY A 218 -1.87 5.02 -7.30
N LEU A 219 -2.25 6.16 -7.88
CA LEU A 219 -2.50 6.28 -9.32
C LEU A 219 -1.21 6.11 -10.14
N THR A 220 -0.13 6.77 -9.75
CA THR A 220 1.14 6.73 -10.50
C THR A 220 1.94 5.44 -10.31
N SER A 221 1.70 4.68 -9.22
CA SER A 221 2.36 3.39 -8.99
C SER A 221 1.77 2.26 -9.84
N TYR A 222 0.47 2.31 -10.15
CA TYR A 222 -0.20 1.20 -10.85
C TYR A 222 -0.70 1.52 -12.25
N THR A 223 -0.61 2.77 -12.70
CA THR A 223 -1.12 3.15 -14.01
C THR A 223 -0.27 4.22 -14.69
N THR A 224 -0.17 4.11 -16.01
CA THR A 224 0.41 5.13 -16.88
C THR A 224 -0.66 6.10 -17.43
N ALA A 225 -1.88 6.09 -16.86
CA ALA A 225 -2.98 6.93 -17.34
C ALA A 225 -2.67 8.43 -17.32
N PRO A 226 -2.02 9.00 -16.27
CA PRO A 226 -1.62 10.42 -16.28
C PRO A 226 -0.65 10.75 -17.41
N LEU A 227 0.27 9.84 -17.73
CA LEU A 227 1.22 10.01 -18.81
C LEU A 227 0.53 9.97 -20.18
N ARG A 228 -0.42 9.03 -20.38
CA ARG A 228 -1.24 8.97 -21.60
C ARG A 228 -2.12 10.19 -21.78
N LEU A 229 -2.72 10.70 -20.67
CA LEU A 229 -3.52 11.92 -20.70
C LEU A 229 -2.67 13.12 -21.12
N SER A 230 -1.46 13.25 -20.61
CA SER A 230 -0.50 14.28 -21.03
C SER A 230 -0.20 14.17 -22.54
N THR A 231 0.03 12.97 -23.06
CA THR A 231 0.25 12.73 -24.49
C THR A 231 -0.97 13.14 -25.34
N ILE A 232 -2.19 12.80 -24.91
CA ILE A 232 -3.42 13.18 -25.60
C ILE A 232 -3.60 14.69 -25.63
N ILE A 233 -3.42 15.36 -24.50
CA ILE A 233 -3.50 16.82 -24.38
C ILE A 233 -2.44 17.48 -25.29
N GLY A 234 -1.23 16.97 -25.26
CA GLY A 234 -0.13 17.46 -26.11
C GLY A 234 -0.46 17.31 -27.60
N LEU A 235 -1.00 16.15 -28.01
CA LEU A 235 -1.40 15.91 -29.41
C LEU A 235 -2.55 16.82 -29.86
N LEU A 236 -3.58 17.00 -29.03
CA LEU A 236 -4.68 17.90 -29.30
C LEU A 236 -4.20 19.37 -29.42
N SER A 237 -3.33 19.79 -28.52
CA SER A 237 -2.73 21.12 -28.54
C SER A 237 -1.90 21.35 -29.81
N ALA A 238 -1.10 20.36 -30.19
CA ALA A 238 -0.30 20.42 -31.43
C ALA A 238 -1.21 20.49 -32.68
N LEU A 239 -2.28 19.68 -32.72
CA LEU A 239 -3.25 19.71 -33.81
C LEU A 239 -3.92 21.09 -33.95
N LEU A 240 -4.39 21.66 -32.83
CA LEU A 240 -4.98 23.01 -32.79
C LEU A 240 -3.98 24.07 -33.23
N ALA A 241 -2.73 23.98 -32.81
CA ALA A 241 -1.67 24.88 -33.22
C ALA A 241 -1.41 24.82 -34.74
N ILE A 242 -1.38 23.61 -35.31
CA ILE A 242 -1.22 23.41 -36.77
C ILE A 242 -2.42 24.00 -37.53
N LEU A 243 -3.65 23.74 -37.10
CA LEU A 243 -4.85 24.29 -37.74
C LEU A 243 -4.85 25.82 -37.67
N TYR A 244 -4.48 26.40 -36.53
CA TYR A 244 -4.37 27.83 -36.38
C TYR A 244 -3.24 28.44 -37.25
N MET A 245 -2.09 27.78 -37.33
CA MET A 245 -0.98 28.18 -38.20
C MET A 245 -1.44 28.21 -39.68
N VAL A 246 -2.13 27.19 -40.16
CA VAL A 246 -2.69 27.13 -41.52
C VAL A 246 -3.70 28.25 -41.75
N TYR A 247 -4.60 28.49 -40.80
CA TYR A 247 -5.55 29.61 -40.85
C TYR A 247 -4.85 30.99 -40.96
N VAL A 248 -3.88 31.24 -40.12
CA VAL A 248 -3.11 32.53 -40.14
C VAL A 248 -2.36 32.66 -41.47
N PHE A 249 -1.71 31.61 -41.94
CA PHE A 249 -1.00 31.58 -43.23
C PHE A 249 -1.91 31.94 -44.41
N ILE A 250 -3.07 31.31 -44.53
CA ILE A 250 -4.05 31.60 -45.58
C ILE A 250 -4.58 33.05 -45.47
N LYS A 251 -4.92 33.47 -44.24
CA LYS A 251 -5.42 34.82 -43.99
C LYS A 251 -4.39 35.87 -44.38
N THR A 252 -3.11 35.70 -44.06
CA THR A 252 -2.04 36.61 -44.41
C THR A 252 -1.85 36.70 -45.94
N LEU A 253 -1.96 35.58 -46.67
CA LEU A 253 -1.85 35.59 -48.14
C LEU A 253 -3.04 36.26 -48.82
N VAL A 254 -4.24 36.18 -48.26
CA VAL A 254 -5.47 36.68 -48.91
C VAL A 254 -5.80 38.15 -48.52
N VAL A 255 -5.57 38.54 -47.26
CA VAL A 255 -6.05 39.80 -46.71
C VAL A 255 -4.91 40.79 -46.45
N GLY A 256 -3.65 40.34 -46.44
CA GLY A 256 -2.48 41.15 -46.03
C GLY A 256 -2.44 41.37 -44.53
N GLU A 257 -1.33 41.85 -44.00
CA GLU A 257 -1.19 42.07 -42.55
C GLU A 257 -1.58 43.47 -42.13
N ALA A 258 -2.54 43.56 -41.19
CA ALA A 258 -2.54 44.62 -40.17
C ALA A 258 -2.01 44.02 -38.88
N VAL A 259 -1.04 44.63 -38.23
CA VAL A 259 -0.37 44.17 -36.99
C VAL A 259 -1.32 44.13 -35.79
N GLN A 260 -2.33 43.30 -35.86
CA GLN A 260 -3.33 43.07 -34.80
C GLN A 260 -3.27 41.62 -34.32
N GLY A 261 -2.19 41.23 -33.64
CA GLY A 261 -2.09 39.82 -33.22
C GLY A 261 -1.32 39.61 -31.92
N PHE A 262 -0.78 40.66 -31.31
CA PHE A 262 0.05 40.56 -30.12
C PHE A 262 -0.64 39.80 -28.94
N PRO A 263 -1.92 40.08 -28.57
CA PRO A 263 -2.61 39.32 -27.53
C PRO A 263 -2.78 37.83 -27.86
N THR A 264 -3.06 37.52 -29.11
CA THR A 264 -3.24 36.14 -29.58
C THR A 264 -1.92 35.35 -29.48
N ILE A 265 -0.80 35.93 -29.86
CA ILE A 265 0.53 35.33 -29.73
C ILE A 265 0.88 35.07 -28.27
N VAL A 266 0.65 36.04 -27.39
CA VAL A 266 0.89 35.86 -25.94
C VAL A 266 0.06 34.76 -25.36
N ILE A 267 -1.25 34.68 -25.66
CA ILE A 267 -2.16 33.62 -25.18
C ILE A 267 -1.69 32.27 -25.68
N LEU A 268 -1.33 32.12 -26.96
CA LEU A 268 -0.83 30.89 -27.53
C LEU A 268 0.46 30.39 -26.87
N ILE A 269 1.42 31.32 -26.66
CA ILE A 269 2.69 30.99 -26.00
C ILE A 269 2.43 30.52 -24.54
N LEU A 270 1.60 31.27 -23.81
CA LEU A 270 1.27 30.89 -22.44
C LEU A 270 0.52 29.56 -22.35
N PHE A 271 -0.44 29.30 -23.26
CA PHE A 271 -1.19 28.04 -23.31
C PHE A 271 -0.27 26.86 -23.64
N LEU A 272 0.51 26.95 -24.71
CA LEU A 272 1.44 25.89 -25.11
C LEU A 272 2.52 25.68 -24.07
N GLY A 273 3.08 26.74 -23.51
CA GLY A 273 4.04 26.68 -22.40
C GLY A 273 3.45 26.02 -21.16
N GLY A 274 2.22 26.35 -20.80
CA GLY A 274 1.50 25.73 -19.70
C GLY A 274 1.30 24.22 -19.89
N VAL A 275 0.85 23.81 -21.09
CA VAL A 275 0.71 22.37 -21.43
C VAL A 275 2.04 21.65 -21.37
N GLN A 276 3.11 22.25 -21.88
CA GLN A 276 4.46 21.67 -21.82
C GLN A 276 4.95 21.50 -20.37
N LEU A 277 4.78 22.49 -19.51
CA LEU A 277 5.19 22.43 -18.11
C LEU A 277 4.43 21.37 -17.32
N ILE A 278 3.11 21.21 -17.55
CA ILE A 278 2.30 20.16 -16.94
C ILE A 278 2.80 18.79 -17.41
N SER A 279 3.04 18.61 -18.71
CA SER A 279 3.53 17.36 -19.27
C SER A 279 4.88 16.97 -18.71
N LEU A 280 5.79 17.94 -18.60
CA LEU A 280 7.11 17.76 -18.03
C LEU A 280 7.06 17.42 -16.54
N GLY A 281 6.14 18.02 -15.79
CA GLY A 281 5.87 17.70 -14.39
C GLY A 281 5.43 16.24 -14.21
N ILE A 282 4.50 15.76 -15.04
CA ILE A 282 4.04 14.36 -15.02
C ILE A 282 5.19 13.40 -15.36
N ILE A 283 5.99 13.71 -16.38
CA ILE A 283 7.18 12.91 -16.73
C ILE A 283 8.18 12.90 -15.58
N GLY A 284 8.40 14.04 -14.93
CA GLY A 284 9.28 14.17 -13.77
C GLY A 284 8.88 13.27 -12.60
N GLU A 285 7.58 13.14 -12.32
CA GLU A 285 7.04 12.26 -11.29
C GLU A 285 7.39 10.77 -11.57
N TYR A 286 7.16 10.31 -12.80
CA TYR A 286 7.51 8.94 -13.18
C TYR A 286 9.03 8.70 -13.19
N LEU A 287 9.80 9.68 -13.69
CA LEU A 287 11.26 9.60 -13.69
C LEU A 287 11.82 9.54 -12.27
N GLY A 288 11.22 10.29 -11.34
CA GLY A 288 11.55 10.24 -9.91
C GLY A 288 11.36 8.83 -9.33
N LYS A 289 10.25 8.15 -9.67
CA LYS A 289 10.01 6.76 -9.26
C LYS A 289 11.03 5.79 -9.86
N VAL A 290 11.30 5.90 -11.15
CA VAL A 290 12.34 5.10 -11.83
C VAL A 290 13.71 5.31 -11.17
N PHE A 291 14.05 6.55 -10.83
CA PHE A 291 15.32 6.87 -10.16
C PHE A 291 15.45 6.21 -8.77
N ILE A 292 14.35 6.12 -8.00
CA ILE A 292 14.33 5.41 -6.71
C ILE A 292 14.57 3.92 -6.93
N GLU A 293 13.86 3.30 -7.89
CA GLU A 293 13.98 1.89 -8.21
C GLU A 293 15.38 1.51 -8.72
N THR A 294 16.00 2.35 -9.56
CA THR A 294 17.34 2.08 -10.10
C THR A 294 18.45 2.09 -9.05
N LYS A 295 18.24 2.75 -7.90
CA LYS A 295 19.21 2.74 -6.79
C LYS A 295 19.32 1.40 -6.10
N ARG A 296 18.33 0.51 -6.21
CA ARG A 296 18.28 -0.82 -5.57
C ARG A 296 18.70 -0.80 -4.09
N ARG A 297 18.33 0.26 -3.36
CA ARG A 297 18.60 0.33 -1.93
C ARG A 297 17.72 -0.68 -1.19
N PRO A 298 18.23 -1.35 -0.13
CA PRO A 298 17.39 -2.16 0.73
C PRO A 298 16.20 -1.33 1.23
N VAL A 299 14.99 -1.88 1.12
CA VAL A 299 13.75 -1.18 1.50
C VAL A 299 13.60 -1.05 3.01
N TYR A 300 14.27 -1.91 3.77
CA TYR A 300 14.42 -1.85 5.23
C TYR A 300 15.81 -2.35 5.64
N LEU A 301 16.23 -2.06 6.88
CA LEU A 301 17.42 -2.59 7.51
C LEU A 301 17.07 -3.04 8.92
N ILE A 302 17.47 -4.26 9.28
CA ILE A 302 17.25 -4.82 10.61
C ILE A 302 18.36 -4.33 11.54
N ASP A 303 17.98 -3.79 12.72
CA ASP A 303 18.89 -3.52 13.82
C ASP A 303 19.02 -4.74 14.73
N ARG A 304 17.88 -5.37 15.08
CA ARG A 304 17.83 -6.52 15.99
C ARG A 304 16.69 -7.46 15.63
N MET A 305 16.86 -8.74 15.93
CA MET A 305 15.79 -9.72 15.91
C MET A 305 16.00 -10.77 17.02
N GLU A 306 14.89 -11.22 17.61
CA GLU A 306 14.89 -12.25 18.65
C GLU A 306 13.72 -13.22 18.45
N GLY A 307 13.99 -14.52 18.59
CA GLY A 307 12.98 -15.57 18.50
C GLY A 307 12.45 -15.86 17.11
N VAL A 308 13.06 -15.30 16.08
CA VAL A 308 12.70 -15.54 14.69
C VAL A 308 13.37 -16.82 14.24
N ASP A 309 12.61 -17.79 13.73
CA ASP A 309 13.15 -18.97 13.08
C ASP A 309 13.91 -18.55 11.81
N HIS A 310 14.98 -19.27 11.50
CA HIS A 310 15.73 -18.99 10.27
C HIS A 310 14.86 -19.36 9.06
N VAL A 311 14.29 -18.35 8.42
CA VAL A 311 13.58 -18.51 7.14
C VAL A 311 14.63 -18.36 6.04
N LEU A 312 14.65 -19.29 5.09
CA LEU A 312 15.56 -19.25 3.93
C LEU A 312 15.52 -17.86 3.30
N THR A 313 16.69 -17.29 3.07
CA THR A 313 16.82 -16.04 2.32
C THR A 313 16.43 -16.27 0.85
N LYS A 314 16.16 -15.20 0.09
CA LYS A 314 15.87 -15.32 -1.34
C LYS A 314 16.95 -16.09 -2.11
N GLU A 315 18.21 -15.87 -1.74
CA GLU A 315 19.37 -16.57 -2.35
C GLU A 315 19.39 -18.06 -2.00
N GLU A 316 18.97 -18.44 -0.80
CA GLU A 316 18.88 -19.84 -0.37
C GLU A 316 17.68 -20.54 -0.99
N GLU A 317 16.57 -19.83 -1.23
CA GLU A 317 15.39 -20.36 -1.96
C GLU A 317 15.70 -20.57 -3.46
N GLU A 318 16.45 -19.66 -4.11
CA GLU A 318 16.86 -19.78 -5.50
C GLU A 318 17.87 -20.92 -5.70
N ASN A 319 18.74 -21.18 -4.70
CA ASN A 319 19.71 -22.28 -4.75
C ASN A 319 19.11 -23.65 -4.40
N ALA A 320 17.89 -23.69 -3.85
CA ALA A 320 17.18 -24.92 -3.48
C ALA A 320 16.21 -25.42 -4.57
N GLN A 321 16.00 -24.67 -5.65
CA GLN A 321 15.25 -25.04 -6.86
C GLN A 321 16.18 -25.50 -7.98
#